data_e49246db6049af554f26d9df583fd7f1
#
_entry.id   e49246db6049af554f26d9df583fd7f1
#
_cell.length_a   1.000
_cell.length_b   1.000
_cell.length_c   1.000
_cell.angle_alpha   90.00
_cell.angle_beta   90.00
_cell.angle_gamma   90.00
#
_symmetry.space_group_name_H-M   'P 1'
#
loop_
_entity.id
_entity.type
_entity.pdbx_description
1 polymer ?
#
loop_
_entity_poly.entity_id
_entity_poly.type
_entity_poly.pdbx_seq_one_letter_code
_entity_poly.pdbx_strand_id
1 'polypeptide(L)'
;VTPDWMMAYWKWRNFKPGAYIGSPAESPEWNRGAYLANALGHCGECHTPRNLFGATRRELHLAGSRWGVTMGERKNIVPNITPDPDTGIGSWERSDVIRLLMTGQRPDGAYTSGRMIEFLGAGFLHMTEPDRNALVTYLLTLPPIYHDVEFYNQPFSDPGYHE
;
A
#
# COMPACT_ATOMS: atom_id res chain seq x y z
N VAL A 1 -25.88 -12.31 -1.12
CA VAL A 1 -26.30 -10.93 -1.47
C VAL A 1 -26.45 -10.18 -0.16
N THR A 2 -25.62 -9.16 0.08
CA THR A 2 -25.76 -8.29 1.26
C THR A 2 -26.97 -7.38 1.09
N PRO A 3 -27.85 -7.24 2.09
CA PRO A 3 -28.96 -6.32 2.01
C PRO A 3 -28.52 -4.87 1.83
N ASP A 4 -29.26 -4.08 1.07
CA ASP A 4 -28.91 -2.69 0.73
C ASP A 4 -28.72 -1.80 1.94
N TRP A 5 -29.50 -2.01 3.01
CA TRP A 5 -29.36 -1.26 4.25
C TRP A 5 -28.04 -1.52 4.98
N MET A 6 -27.48 -2.74 4.88
CA MET A 6 -26.15 -3.03 5.45
C MET A 6 -25.07 -2.29 4.71
N MET A 7 -25.15 -2.18 3.38
CA MET A 7 -24.22 -1.41 2.58
C MET A 7 -24.35 0.10 2.85
N ALA A 8 -25.57 0.59 3.02
CA ALA A 8 -25.82 1.98 3.40
C ALA A 8 -25.22 2.32 4.77
N TYR A 9 -25.42 1.46 5.76
CA TYR A 9 -24.81 1.59 7.07
C TYR A 9 -23.28 1.55 7.01
N TRP A 10 -22.72 0.60 6.25
CA TRP A 10 -21.27 0.47 6.09
C TRP A 10 -20.67 1.74 5.45
N LYS A 11 -21.29 2.28 4.41
CA LYS A 11 -20.88 3.53 3.76
C LYS A 11 -20.95 4.70 4.73
N TRP A 12 -22.05 4.84 5.44
CA TRP A 12 -22.21 5.90 6.44
C TRP A 12 -21.11 5.85 7.51
N ARG A 13 -20.76 4.65 7.96
CA ARG A 13 -19.77 4.45 9.02
C ARG A 13 -18.32 4.64 8.55
N ASN A 14 -18.00 4.24 7.32
CA ASN A 14 -16.62 4.06 6.86
C ASN A 14 -16.22 4.97 5.70
N PHE A 15 -17.17 5.56 4.99
CA PHE A 15 -16.91 6.39 3.82
C PHE A 15 -17.31 7.83 4.06
N LYS A 16 -16.39 8.77 3.84
CA LYS A 16 -16.66 10.21 3.87
C LYS A 16 -16.53 10.74 2.44
N PRO A 17 -17.64 11.03 1.77
CA PRO A 17 -17.59 11.62 0.45
C PRO A 17 -17.04 13.05 0.51
N GLY A 18 -16.24 13.42 -0.47
CA GLY A 18 -15.70 14.78 -0.57
C GLY A 18 -14.48 14.85 -1.49
N ALA A 19 -14.11 16.06 -1.84
CA ALA A 19 -12.85 16.30 -2.55
C ALA A 19 -11.67 16.00 -1.60
N TYR A 20 -10.53 15.59 -2.19
CA TYR A 20 -9.30 15.46 -1.44
C TYR A 20 -8.85 16.85 -0.95
N ILE A 21 -8.59 16.98 0.34
CA ILE A 21 -8.09 18.20 0.96
C ILE A 21 -6.69 17.93 1.45
N GLY A 22 -5.73 18.69 0.94
CA GLY A 22 -4.33 18.61 1.39
C GLY A 22 -4.15 19.12 2.82
N SER A 23 -3.02 18.77 3.41
CA SER A 23 -2.61 19.25 4.74
C SER A 23 -1.99 20.66 4.63
N PRO A 24 -2.51 21.66 5.34
CA PRO A 24 -1.91 23.01 5.33
C PRO A 24 -0.55 23.07 6.06
N ALA A 25 -0.21 22.04 6.83
CA ALA A 25 1.06 21.93 7.53
C ALA A 25 2.19 21.39 6.64
N GLU A 26 1.84 20.82 5.47
CA GLU A 26 2.79 20.16 4.60
C GLU A 26 3.10 20.97 3.34
N SER A 27 4.23 20.67 2.71
CA SER A 27 4.64 21.35 1.48
C SER A 27 3.68 21.07 0.31
N PRO A 28 3.64 21.94 -0.71
CA PRO A 28 2.89 21.67 -1.92
C PRO A 28 3.29 20.37 -2.62
N GLU A 29 4.59 20.04 -2.62
CA GLU A 29 5.11 18.79 -3.17
C GLU A 29 4.57 17.58 -2.40
N TRP A 30 4.64 17.61 -1.08
CA TRP A 30 4.11 16.55 -0.23
C TRP A 30 2.59 16.35 -0.46
N ASN A 31 1.83 17.45 -0.48
CA ASN A 31 0.39 17.42 -0.74
C ASN A 31 0.06 16.84 -2.12
N ARG A 32 0.89 17.15 -3.12
CA ARG A 32 0.75 16.57 -4.47
C ARG A 32 1.00 15.06 -4.43
N GLY A 33 2.06 14.62 -3.74
CA GLY A 33 2.36 13.20 -3.54
C GLY A 33 1.25 12.46 -2.79
N ALA A 34 0.74 13.07 -1.73
CA ALA A 34 -0.38 12.53 -0.95
C ALA A 34 -1.66 12.40 -1.81
N TYR A 35 -1.97 13.38 -2.64
CA TYR A 35 -3.07 13.29 -3.60
C TYR A 35 -2.86 12.15 -4.60
N LEU A 36 -1.67 12.03 -5.16
CA LEU A 36 -1.34 10.97 -6.10
C LEU A 36 -1.46 9.58 -5.47
N ALA A 37 -1.00 9.41 -4.23
CA ALA A 37 -1.06 8.12 -3.54
C ALA A 37 -2.48 7.74 -3.09
N ASN A 38 -3.24 8.72 -2.54
CA ASN A 38 -4.48 8.41 -1.83
C ASN A 38 -5.74 8.60 -2.70
N ALA A 39 -5.72 9.58 -3.62
CA ALA A 39 -6.89 9.92 -4.42
C ALA A 39 -6.81 9.42 -5.86
N LEU A 40 -5.65 9.48 -6.51
CA LEU A 40 -5.51 9.09 -7.89
C LEU A 40 -5.02 7.64 -8.05
N GLY A 41 -3.94 7.28 -7.36
CA GLY A 41 -3.32 5.96 -7.44
C GLY A 41 -3.95 4.91 -6.52
N HIS A 42 -4.78 5.33 -5.55
CA HIS A 42 -5.46 4.44 -4.59
C HIS A 42 -4.55 3.40 -3.92
N CYS A 43 -3.28 3.75 -3.65
CA CYS A 43 -2.28 2.82 -3.10
C CYS A 43 -2.78 2.11 -1.83
N GLY A 44 -3.51 2.84 -0.99
CA GLY A 44 -4.11 2.30 0.23
C GLY A 44 -5.14 1.20 0.02
N GLU A 45 -5.74 1.06 -1.16
CA GLU A 45 -6.70 -0.01 -1.43
C GLU A 45 -6.04 -1.40 -1.39
N CYS A 46 -4.79 -1.49 -1.83
CA CYS A 46 -4.01 -2.71 -1.78
C CYS A 46 -3.04 -2.73 -0.59
N HIS A 47 -2.36 -1.61 -0.31
CA HIS A 47 -1.29 -1.55 0.69
C HIS A 47 -1.77 -1.27 2.12
N THR A 48 -3.08 -1.18 2.39
CA THR A 48 -3.62 -1.03 3.74
C THR A 48 -4.51 -2.23 4.07
N PRO A 49 -4.27 -2.92 5.20
CA PRO A 49 -5.08 -4.08 5.56
C PRO A 49 -6.50 -3.67 5.93
N ARG A 50 -7.42 -4.61 5.80
CA ARG A 50 -8.83 -4.43 6.13
C ARG A 50 -9.20 -5.24 7.37
N ASN A 51 -10.16 -4.75 8.13
CA ASN A 51 -10.75 -5.50 9.23
C ASN A 51 -11.79 -6.52 8.71
N LEU A 52 -12.37 -7.30 9.62
CA LEU A 52 -13.37 -8.32 9.30
C LEU A 52 -14.63 -7.78 8.60
N PHE A 53 -14.90 -6.49 8.73
CA PHE A 53 -16.03 -5.82 8.09
C PHE A 53 -15.65 -5.14 6.75
N GLY A 54 -14.44 -5.39 6.24
CA GLY A 54 -13.96 -4.84 4.99
C GLY A 54 -13.51 -3.37 5.04
N ALA A 55 -13.55 -2.72 6.21
CA ALA A 55 -13.08 -1.35 6.37
C ALA A 55 -11.54 -1.33 6.51
N THR A 56 -10.89 -0.30 5.95
CA THR A 56 -9.44 -0.11 6.06
C THR A 56 -9.01 0.15 7.49
N ARG A 57 -7.92 -0.45 7.90
CA ARG A 57 -7.27 -0.22 9.19
C ARG A 57 -6.37 1.00 9.07
N ARG A 58 -6.91 2.17 9.47
CA ARG A 58 -6.21 3.46 9.29
C ARG A 58 -4.88 3.55 10.04
N GLU A 59 -4.76 2.84 11.15
CA GLU A 59 -3.54 2.74 11.95
C GLU A 59 -2.41 1.99 11.23
N LEU A 60 -2.74 1.23 10.19
CA LEU A 60 -1.80 0.51 9.32
C LEU A 60 -1.82 1.05 7.88
N HIS A 61 -2.06 2.36 7.73
CA HIS A 61 -2.11 2.99 6.41
C HIS A 61 -0.81 2.76 5.63
N LEU A 62 -0.93 2.15 4.46
CA LEU A 62 0.18 1.78 3.56
C LEU A 62 1.19 0.78 4.15
N ALA A 63 0.90 0.16 5.29
CA ALA A 63 1.80 -0.79 5.94
C ALA A 63 1.74 -2.21 5.36
N GLY A 64 1.13 -2.38 4.20
CA GLY A 64 1.00 -3.69 3.54
C GLY A 64 -0.25 -4.45 3.98
N SER A 65 -0.64 -5.42 3.17
CA SER A 65 -1.83 -6.22 3.43
C SER A 65 -1.76 -7.61 2.79
N ARG A 66 -2.73 -8.43 3.14
CA ARG A 66 -3.03 -9.71 2.48
C ARG A 66 -4.36 -9.56 1.74
N TRP A 67 -4.34 -8.97 0.59
CA TRP A 67 -5.56 -8.73 -0.16
C TRP A 67 -5.87 -9.91 -1.08
N GLY A 68 -7.12 -10.42 -1.00
CA GLY A 68 -7.59 -11.46 -1.90
C GLY A 68 -6.96 -12.84 -1.69
N VAL A 69 -6.54 -13.18 -0.47
CA VAL A 69 -6.11 -14.55 -0.15
C VAL A 69 -7.33 -15.47 -0.19
N THR A 70 -7.53 -16.12 -1.32
CA THR A 70 -8.26 -17.39 -1.35
C THR A 70 -7.34 -18.42 -0.64
N MET A 71 -7.90 -19.17 0.32
CA MET A 71 -7.16 -20.21 1.05
C MET A 71 -6.36 -21.06 0.06
N GLY A 72 -5.03 -21.03 0.18
CA GLY A 72 -4.11 -21.85 -0.60
C GLY A 72 -3.20 -21.13 -1.61
N GLU A 73 -3.41 -19.86 -1.93
CA GLU A 73 -2.52 -19.12 -2.83
C GLU A 73 -1.59 -18.15 -2.09
N ARG A 74 -0.31 -18.45 -2.08
CA ARG A 74 0.77 -17.59 -1.52
C ARG A 74 0.98 -16.27 -2.27
N LYS A 75 0.15 -15.95 -3.27
CA LYS A 75 0.46 -14.96 -4.31
C LYS A 75 -0.04 -13.54 -4.04
N ASN A 76 -0.67 -13.26 -2.92
CA ASN A 76 -1.33 -11.96 -2.73
C ASN A 76 -0.84 -11.18 -1.50
N ILE A 77 0.45 -11.29 -1.19
CA ILE A 77 1.08 -10.39 -0.23
C ILE A 77 1.30 -9.06 -0.92
N VAL A 78 0.75 -8.02 -0.33
CA VAL A 78 1.01 -6.64 -0.74
C VAL A 78 1.96 -6.03 0.29
N PRO A 79 3.17 -5.62 -0.12
CA PRO A 79 4.21 -5.24 0.81
C PRO A 79 3.88 -3.94 1.57
N ASN A 80 4.57 -3.75 2.70
CA ASN A 80 4.63 -2.49 3.41
C ASN A 80 5.40 -1.45 2.56
N ILE A 81 4.80 -0.31 2.30
CA ILE A 81 5.40 0.82 1.56
C ILE A 81 5.54 2.08 2.43
N THR A 82 5.45 1.94 3.76
CA THR A 82 5.88 2.99 4.68
C THR A 82 7.40 2.96 4.83
N PRO A 83 8.03 4.06 5.29
CA PRO A 83 9.49 4.12 5.48
C PRO A 83 9.96 3.38 6.76
N ASP A 84 9.37 2.22 7.04
CA ASP A 84 9.85 1.32 8.07
C ASP A 84 11.11 0.58 7.55
N PRO A 85 12.23 0.59 8.30
CA PRO A 85 13.48 0.04 7.82
C PRO A 85 13.50 -1.49 7.74
N ASP A 86 12.69 -2.17 8.53
CA ASP A 86 12.70 -3.63 8.66
C ASP A 86 11.67 -4.30 7.75
N THR A 87 10.49 -3.72 7.65
CA THR A 87 9.36 -4.35 6.93
C THR A 87 8.86 -3.54 5.74
N GLY A 88 9.35 -2.31 5.56
CA GLY A 88 8.92 -1.37 4.53
C GLY A 88 10.04 -0.95 3.57
N ILE A 89 9.93 0.29 3.10
CA ILE A 89 10.90 0.88 2.17
C ILE A 89 11.89 1.84 2.85
N GLY A 90 12.01 1.81 4.18
CA GLY A 90 12.84 2.76 4.94
C GLY A 90 14.36 2.60 4.71
N SER A 91 14.79 1.42 4.27
CA SER A 91 16.18 1.15 3.89
C SER A 91 16.49 1.47 2.42
N TRP A 92 15.50 1.90 1.64
CA TRP A 92 15.65 2.17 0.21
C TRP A 92 16.10 3.60 -0.04
N GLU A 93 16.96 3.77 -1.03
CA GLU A 93 17.27 5.09 -1.55
C GLU A 93 16.09 5.65 -2.35
N ARG A 94 16.02 6.98 -2.43
CA ARG A 94 15.00 7.66 -3.28
C ARG A 94 15.02 7.15 -4.72
N SER A 95 16.20 6.91 -5.25
CA SER A 95 16.43 6.34 -6.59
C SER A 95 15.85 4.94 -6.76
N ASP A 96 15.83 4.15 -5.70
CA ASP A 96 15.26 2.79 -5.73
C ASP A 96 13.73 2.83 -5.88
N VAL A 97 13.08 3.72 -5.12
CA VAL A 97 11.63 3.90 -5.25
C VAL A 97 11.27 4.43 -6.63
N ILE A 98 12.03 5.40 -7.16
CA ILE A 98 11.84 5.89 -8.53
C ILE A 98 12.03 4.76 -9.54
N ARG A 99 13.09 3.95 -9.41
CA ARG A 99 13.35 2.81 -10.30
C ARG A 99 12.21 1.80 -10.26
N LEU A 100 11.72 1.45 -9.05
CA LEU A 100 10.56 0.58 -8.91
C LEU A 100 9.34 1.11 -9.67
N LEU A 101 9.02 2.39 -9.48
CA LEU A 101 7.86 3.01 -10.15
C LEU A 101 8.02 3.08 -11.67
N MET A 102 9.26 3.19 -12.18
CA MET A 102 9.55 3.28 -13.60
C MET A 102 9.71 1.93 -14.30
N THR A 103 10.23 0.93 -13.61
CA THR A 103 10.64 -0.33 -14.24
C THR A 103 10.07 -1.57 -13.57
N GLY A 104 9.49 -1.41 -12.39
CA GLY A 104 9.06 -2.53 -11.55
C GLY A 104 10.21 -3.24 -10.82
N GLN A 105 11.47 -2.78 -10.96
CA GLN A 105 12.63 -3.42 -10.35
C GLN A 105 12.87 -2.92 -8.93
N ARG A 106 13.01 -3.86 -8.00
CA ARG A 106 13.35 -3.62 -6.60
C ARG A 106 14.87 -3.50 -6.40
N PRO A 107 15.34 -2.99 -5.24
CA PRO A 107 16.77 -2.89 -4.93
C PRO A 107 17.53 -4.22 -4.97
N ASP A 108 16.87 -5.33 -4.63
CA ASP A 108 17.42 -6.69 -4.67
C ASP A 108 17.55 -7.26 -6.10
N GLY A 109 17.20 -6.48 -7.13
CA GLY A 109 17.21 -6.87 -8.52
C GLY A 109 15.98 -7.65 -8.98
N ALA A 110 15.13 -8.10 -8.08
CA ALA A 110 13.89 -8.77 -8.43
C ALA A 110 12.85 -7.77 -8.96
N TYR A 111 11.89 -8.27 -9.72
CA TYR A 111 10.79 -7.46 -10.24
C TYR A 111 9.54 -7.64 -9.39
N THR A 112 8.77 -6.58 -9.26
CA THR A 112 7.42 -6.66 -8.71
C THR A 112 6.55 -7.56 -9.58
N SER A 113 5.49 -8.11 -9.03
CA SER A 113 4.64 -9.09 -9.70
C SER A 113 3.16 -8.79 -9.53
N GLY A 114 2.33 -9.55 -10.22
CA GLY A 114 0.88 -9.46 -10.09
C GLY A 114 0.32 -8.11 -10.52
N ARG A 115 -0.70 -7.65 -9.82
CA ARG A 115 -1.42 -6.41 -10.16
C ARG A 115 -0.55 -5.15 -10.15
N MET A 116 0.54 -5.13 -9.38
CA MET A 116 1.41 -3.96 -9.34
C MET A 116 2.04 -3.68 -10.71
N ILE A 117 2.37 -4.73 -11.51
CA ILE A 117 2.87 -4.55 -12.88
C ILE A 117 1.82 -3.88 -13.77
N GLU A 118 0.56 -4.27 -13.64
CA GLU A 118 -0.54 -3.67 -14.40
C GLU A 118 -0.70 -2.18 -14.06
N PHE A 119 -0.61 -1.84 -12.76
CA PHE A 119 -0.65 -0.45 -12.30
C PHE A 119 0.53 0.37 -12.81
N LEU A 120 1.73 -0.17 -12.79
CA LEU A 120 2.92 0.50 -13.33
C LEU A 120 2.71 0.82 -14.82
N GLY A 121 2.30 -0.17 -15.60
CA GLY A 121 2.07 -0.01 -17.05
C GLY A 121 0.94 0.96 -17.39
N ALA A 122 -0.13 0.95 -16.60
CA ALA A 122 -1.31 1.77 -16.88
C ALA A 122 -1.15 3.25 -16.50
N GLY A 123 -0.31 3.58 -15.52
CA GLY A 123 -0.26 4.93 -14.97
C GLY A 123 1.13 5.44 -14.61
N PHE A 124 1.85 4.71 -13.76
CA PHE A 124 3.10 5.24 -13.18
C PHE A 124 4.20 5.51 -14.19
N LEU A 125 4.31 4.70 -15.24
CA LEU A 125 5.26 4.94 -16.34
C LEU A 125 5.03 6.25 -17.08
N HIS A 126 3.80 6.75 -17.06
CA HIS A 126 3.40 7.98 -17.74
C HIS A 126 3.40 9.21 -16.82
N MET A 127 3.77 9.05 -15.55
CA MET A 127 3.86 10.19 -14.63
C MET A 127 4.95 11.16 -15.07
N THR A 128 4.65 12.45 -14.92
CA THR A 128 5.67 13.48 -15.06
C THR A 128 6.75 13.34 -13.99
N GLU A 129 7.95 13.82 -14.25
CA GLU A 129 9.02 13.79 -13.26
C GLU A 129 8.65 14.51 -11.94
N PRO A 130 8.03 15.72 -11.98
CA PRO A 130 7.57 16.36 -10.74
C PRO A 130 6.55 15.52 -9.94
N ASP A 131 5.60 14.88 -10.61
CA ASP A 131 4.61 14.04 -9.94
C ASP A 131 5.24 12.80 -9.31
N ARG A 132 6.16 12.17 -10.01
CA ARG A 132 6.91 11.03 -9.50
C ARG A 132 7.75 11.42 -8.28
N ASN A 133 8.44 12.56 -8.34
CA ASN A 133 9.19 13.08 -7.22
C ASN A 133 8.28 13.40 -6.03
N ALA A 134 7.14 14.00 -6.26
CA ALA A 134 6.15 14.29 -5.23
C ALA A 134 5.63 13.01 -4.55
N LEU A 135 5.30 11.99 -5.33
CA LEU A 135 4.87 10.70 -4.80
C LEU A 135 5.95 10.05 -3.92
N VAL A 136 7.20 10.05 -4.39
CA VAL A 136 8.32 9.48 -3.63
C VAL A 136 8.60 10.29 -2.36
N THR A 137 8.52 11.62 -2.42
CA THR A 137 8.62 12.48 -1.23
C THR A 137 7.56 12.11 -0.20
N TYR A 138 6.31 11.96 -0.63
CA TYR A 138 5.23 11.54 0.27
C TYR A 138 5.53 10.19 0.92
N LEU A 139 5.83 9.15 0.14
CA LEU A 139 6.05 7.79 0.65
C LEU A 139 7.21 7.71 1.65
N LEU A 140 8.33 8.38 1.35
CA LEU A 140 9.53 8.34 2.20
C LEU A 140 9.46 9.23 3.45
N THR A 141 8.45 10.10 3.56
CA THR A 141 8.26 10.99 4.71
C THR A 141 7.04 10.63 5.56
N LEU A 142 6.35 9.56 5.24
CA LEU A 142 5.30 9.01 6.09
C LEU A 142 5.87 8.54 7.44
N PRO A 143 5.06 8.50 8.49
CA PRO A 143 5.46 7.79 9.71
C PRO A 143 5.78 6.32 9.40
N PRO A 144 6.93 5.80 9.86
CA PRO A 144 7.25 4.38 9.70
C PRO A 144 6.27 3.54 10.53
N ILE A 145 5.77 2.47 9.93
CA ILE A 145 4.86 1.53 10.60
C ILE A 145 5.45 0.13 10.44
N TYR A 146 5.92 -0.44 11.53
CA TYR A 146 6.34 -1.84 11.55
C TYR A 146 5.14 -2.75 11.33
N HIS A 147 5.13 -3.50 10.24
CA HIS A 147 4.10 -4.49 9.94
C HIS A 147 4.65 -5.57 9.02
N ASP A 148 4.99 -6.71 9.61
CA ASP A 148 5.51 -7.86 8.88
C ASP A 148 4.35 -8.66 8.27
N VAL A 149 4.03 -8.35 7.03
CA VAL A 149 3.00 -9.08 6.27
C VAL A 149 3.43 -10.48 5.84
N GLU A 150 4.74 -10.77 5.82
CA GLU A 150 5.28 -12.08 5.48
C GLU A 150 5.24 -13.05 6.67
N PHE A 151 5.46 -12.55 7.88
CA PHE A 151 5.38 -13.35 9.12
C PHE A 151 4.03 -14.06 9.25
N TYR A 152 2.94 -13.37 8.93
CA TYR A 152 1.62 -13.99 8.91
C TYR A 152 1.42 -14.99 7.77
N ASN A 153 2.42 -15.20 6.93
CA ASN A 153 2.42 -16.14 5.79
C ASN A 153 3.11 -17.47 6.12
N GLN A 154 3.77 -17.57 7.26
CA GLN A 154 4.23 -18.85 7.72
C GLN A 154 2.99 -19.74 7.85
N PRO A 155 2.94 -20.93 7.20
CA PRO A 155 1.94 -21.90 7.58
C PRO A 155 2.08 -22.03 9.09
N PHE A 156 0.96 -22.14 9.80
CA PHE A 156 0.95 -22.42 11.22
C PHE A 156 1.90 -23.63 11.40
N SER A 157 3.16 -23.34 11.64
CA SER A 157 4.14 -24.36 11.99
C SER A 157 3.73 -24.74 13.40
N ASP A 158 3.02 -25.84 13.48
CA ASP A 158 2.71 -26.52 14.71
C ASP A 158 4.02 -26.58 15.51
N PRO A 159 4.11 -25.88 16.66
CA PRO A 159 5.33 -25.93 17.45
C PRO A 159 5.40 -27.29 18.14
N GLY A 160 5.93 -28.27 17.41
CA GLY A 160 6.36 -29.54 18.03
C GLY A 160 5.51 -30.75 17.76
N TYR A 161 5.62 -31.32 16.60
CA TYR A 161 5.57 -32.76 16.38
C TYR A 161 6.65 -33.13 15.37
N HIS A 162 7.89 -33.26 15.86
CA HIS A 162 8.88 -34.11 15.24
C HIS A 162 8.95 -35.38 16.10
N GLU A 163 8.38 -36.46 15.59
CA GLU A 163 8.81 -37.78 15.95
C GLU A 163 10.21 -38.05 15.40
#